data_9c14b6b098397b705e3121b6d9ae69c2
#
_entry.id   9c14b6b098397b705e3121b6d9ae69c2
#
_cell.length_a   1.000
_cell.length_b   1.000
_cell.length_c   1.000
_cell.angle_alpha   90.00
_cell.angle_beta   90.00
_cell.angle_gamma   90.00
#
_symmetry.space_group_name_H-M   'P 1'
#
loop_
_entity.id
_entity.type
_entity.pdbx_description
1 polymer ?
#
loop_
_entity_poly.entity_id
_entity_poly.type
_entity_poly.pdbx_seq_one_letter_code
_entity_poly.pdbx_strand_id
1 'polypeptide(L)'
;AAGLFQYKHDITGAFRTVLMKLCRYAKKQKKIKETQFFYEKTTWLHVKVRHAGDFADRSFFFFTLDNISAQKKAEQEHVLYQYSDALLKTFDKVYRLDFKTGKAEVLHTAGMDKMKPKKQYEFFGFFDRYADFIHIDEGGDIRNIIKNKDDLDRVLSESEKGSYLIRYRVDYPDYSVKLVYALLFKVQLGEADEEYLCCINCHTD
;
A
#
# COMPACT_ATOMS: atom_id res chain seq x y z
N ALA A 1 -5.72 -38.19 -21.56
CA ALA A 1 -7.14 -38.49 -21.32
C ALA A 1 -7.85 -37.13 -21.10
N ALA A 2 -8.58 -36.67 -22.13
CA ALA A 2 -9.41 -35.50 -22.05
C ALA A 2 -10.64 -35.85 -21.20
N GLY A 3 -10.66 -35.37 -19.97
CA GLY A 3 -11.83 -35.49 -19.12
C GLY A 3 -12.96 -34.62 -19.68
N LEU A 4 -14.03 -35.24 -20.15
CA LEU A 4 -15.29 -34.56 -20.40
C LEU A 4 -15.85 -34.13 -19.04
N PHE A 5 -15.69 -32.85 -18.68
CA PHE A 5 -16.35 -32.32 -17.52
C PHE A 5 -17.84 -32.13 -17.79
N GLN A 6 -18.65 -33.08 -17.34
CA GLN A 6 -20.09 -32.92 -17.19
C GLN A 6 -20.41 -32.25 -15.87
N TYR A 7 -20.09 -30.95 -15.71
CA TYR A 7 -20.63 -30.15 -14.62
C TYR A 7 -22.03 -29.67 -14.98
N LYS A 8 -23.04 -30.41 -14.56
CA LYS A 8 -24.44 -30.09 -14.77
C LYS A 8 -24.99 -29.07 -13.73
N HIS A 9 -24.22 -28.77 -12.68
CA HIS A 9 -24.61 -27.94 -11.59
C HIS A 9 -23.48 -26.93 -11.31
N ASP A 10 -23.85 -25.67 -11.10
CA ASP A 10 -23.05 -24.56 -10.49
C ASP A 10 -22.21 -23.63 -11.36
N ILE A 11 -22.51 -23.49 -12.64
CA ILE A 11 -22.04 -22.28 -13.33
C ILE A 11 -22.99 -21.16 -12.94
N THR A 12 -22.54 -20.22 -12.07
CA THR A 12 -23.33 -19.05 -11.67
C THR A 12 -23.87 -18.32 -12.91
N GLY A 13 -25.07 -17.76 -12.84
CA GLY A 13 -25.72 -17.13 -13.98
C GLY A 13 -24.87 -16.05 -14.65
N ALA A 14 -24.05 -15.32 -13.87
CA ALA A 14 -23.11 -14.33 -14.37
C ALA A 14 -22.00 -14.97 -15.22
N PHE A 15 -21.37 -16.04 -14.73
CA PHE A 15 -20.28 -16.72 -15.44
C PHE A 15 -20.79 -17.38 -16.74
N ARG A 16 -21.99 -18.01 -16.68
CA ARG A 16 -22.66 -18.54 -17.86
C ARG A 16 -22.89 -17.48 -18.93
N THR A 17 -23.33 -16.29 -18.52
CA THR A 17 -23.54 -15.15 -19.43
C THR A 17 -22.25 -14.74 -20.13
N VAL A 18 -21.14 -14.67 -19.40
CA VAL A 18 -19.80 -14.36 -19.95
C VAL A 18 -19.38 -15.42 -20.96
N LEU A 19 -19.49 -16.72 -20.60
CA LEU A 19 -19.13 -17.82 -21.50
C LEU A 19 -19.95 -17.79 -22.79
N MET A 20 -21.25 -17.56 -22.70
CA MET A 20 -22.13 -17.48 -23.88
C MET A 20 -21.75 -16.32 -24.80
N LYS A 21 -21.38 -15.16 -24.24
CA LYS A 21 -20.88 -14.02 -25.04
C LYS A 21 -19.57 -14.40 -25.74
N LEU A 22 -18.62 -14.99 -25.04
CA LEU A 22 -17.33 -15.42 -25.61
C LEU A 22 -17.52 -16.43 -26.75
N CYS A 23 -18.41 -17.42 -26.57
CA CYS A 23 -18.74 -18.41 -27.62
C CYS A 23 -19.29 -17.74 -28.89
N ARG A 24 -20.26 -16.82 -28.74
CA ARG A 24 -20.80 -16.05 -29.88
C ARG A 24 -19.73 -15.28 -30.63
N TYR A 25 -18.83 -14.59 -29.90
CA TYR A 25 -17.73 -13.84 -30.52
C TYR A 25 -16.70 -14.76 -31.17
N ALA A 26 -16.31 -15.88 -30.51
CA ALA A 26 -15.35 -16.82 -31.04
C ALA A 26 -15.86 -17.48 -32.33
N LYS A 27 -17.15 -17.81 -32.39
CA LYS A 27 -17.82 -18.35 -33.60
C LYS A 27 -17.83 -17.32 -34.72
N LYS A 28 -18.28 -16.07 -34.43
CA LYS A 28 -18.41 -15.02 -35.43
C LYS A 28 -17.06 -14.62 -36.03
N GLN A 29 -16.02 -14.52 -35.21
CA GLN A 29 -14.71 -14.00 -35.63
C GLN A 29 -13.72 -15.11 -36.01
N LYS A 30 -14.04 -16.38 -35.77
CA LYS A 30 -13.14 -17.55 -35.97
C LYS A 30 -11.78 -17.39 -35.32
N LYS A 31 -11.73 -16.66 -34.17
CA LYS A 31 -10.52 -16.38 -33.38
C LYS A 31 -10.72 -16.79 -31.92
N ILE A 32 -9.61 -17.03 -31.22
CA ILE A 32 -9.64 -17.23 -29.77
C ILE A 32 -10.11 -15.94 -29.14
N LYS A 33 -11.05 -16.05 -28.22
CA LYS A 33 -11.51 -14.95 -27.38
C LYS A 33 -11.21 -15.26 -25.93
N GLU A 34 -10.77 -14.26 -25.22
CA GLU A 34 -10.38 -14.38 -23.82
C GLU A 34 -10.92 -13.23 -22.99
N THR A 35 -11.07 -13.47 -21.71
CA THR A 35 -11.42 -12.48 -20.70
C THR A 35 -10.95 -12.92 -19.33
N GLN A 36 -10.85 -11.99 -18.42
CA GLN A 36 -10.66 -12.25 -16.99
C GLN A 36 -11.99 -12.09 -16.28
N PHE A 37 -12.30 -12.97 -15.36
CA PHE A 37 -13.56 -13.02 -14.65
C PHE A 37 -13.32 -13.30 -13.16
N PHE A 38 -13.95 -12.51 -12.27
CA PHE A 38 -13.89 -12.70 -10.84
C PHE A 38 -15.04 -13.61 -10.40
N TYR A 39 -14.72 -14.90 -10.22
CA TYR A 39 -15.67 -15.95 -9.92
C TYR A 39 -15.95 -16.02 -8.42
N GLU A 40 -17.23 -16.04 -8.03
CA GLU A 40 -17.73 -16.15 -6.65
C GLU A 40 -17.07 -15.19 -5.64
N LYS A 41 -16.60 -14.03 -6.10
CA LYS A 41 -15.92 -13.02 -5.30
C LYS A 41 -14.64 -13.53 -4.59
N THR A 42 -14.08 -14.64 -5.03
CA THR A 42 -12.90 -15.26 -4.40
C THR A 42 -11.79 -15.58 -5.38
N THR A 43 -12.13 -15.90 -6.64
CA THR A 43 -11.18 -16.49 -7.58
C THR A 43 -11.15 -15.72 -8.90
N TRP A 44 -9.98 -15.28 -9.31
CA TRP A 44 -9.78 -14.74 -10.64
C TRP A 44 -9.52 -15.85 -11.64
N LEU A 45 -10.35 -15.93 -12.68
CA LEU A 45 -10.22 -16.87 -13.78
C LEU A 45 -9.86 -16.14 -15.07
N HIS A 46 -8.87 -16.67 -15.79
CA HIS A 46 -8.61 -16.31 -17.17
C HIS A 46 -9.29 -17.36 -18.06
N VAL A 47 -10.25 -16.91 -18.82
CA VAL A 47 -11.11 -17.76 -19.64
C VAL A 47 -10.76 -17.53 -21.11
N LYS A 48 -10.35 -18.59 -21.80
CA LYS A 48 -10.14 -18.57 -23.25
C LYS A 48 -11.14 -19.50 -23.92
N VAL A 49 -11.71 -19.05 -25.03
CA VAL A 49 -12.70 -19.79 -25.81
C VAL A 49 -12.29 -19.83 -27.27
N ARG A 50 -12.25 -21.01 -27.84
CA ARG A 50 -12.02 -21.26 -29.28
C ARG A 50 -13.19 -22.01 -29.85
N HIS A 51 -13.74 -21.55 -30.97
CA HIS A 51 -14.70 -22.33 -31.76
C HIS A 51 -13.98 -23.48 -32.44
N ALA A 52 -14.44 -24.71 -32.21
CA ALA A 52 -13.82 -25.92 -32.73
C ALA A 52 -14.43 -26.34 -34.05
N GLY A 53 -15.69 -26.01 -34.29
CA GLY A 53 -16.43 -26.33 -35.50
C GLY A 53 -17.92 -26.52 -35.23
N ASP A 54 -18.67 -26.73 -36.30
CA ASP A 54 -20.09 -27.02 -36.25
C ASP A 54 -20.32 -28.45 -36.76
N PHE A 55 -21.19 -29.23 -36.10
CA PHE A 55 -21.57 -30.57 -36.48
C PHE A 55 -23.05 -30.82 -36.11
N ALA A 56 -23.87 -31.29 -37.03
CA ALA A 56 -25.28 -31.59 -36.83
C ALA A 56 -26.04 -30.48 -36.09
N ASP A 57 -26.00 -29.24 -36.60
CA ASP A 57 -26.61 -28.03 -36.05
C ASP A 57 -26.12 -27.58 -34.63
N ARG A 58 -25.05 -28.20 -34.17
CA ARG A 58 -24.41 -27.84 -32.88
C ARG A 58 -23.06 -27.26 -33.10
N SER A 59 -22.75 -26.22 -32.30
CA SER A 59 -21.41 -25.60 -32.26
C SER A 59 -20.60 -26.17 -31.12
N PHE A 60 -19.35 -26.51 -31.38
CA PHE A 60 -18.40 -27.04 -30.42
C PHE A 60 -17.35 -25.97 -30.07
N PHE A 61 -16.98 -25.92 -28.81
CA PHE A 61 -16.00 -24.96 -28.30
C PHE A 61 -15.00 -25.63 -27.37
N PHE A 62 -13.75 -25.21 -27.45
CA PHE A 62 -12.74 -25.52 -26.47
C PHE A 62 -12.65 -24.36 -25.48
N PHE A 63 -12.57 -24.70 -24.20
CA PHE A 63 -12.39 -23.75 -23.09
C PHE A 63 -11.09 -24.06 -22.39
N THR A 64 -10.33 -22.99 -22.07
CA THR A 64 -9.24 -23.03 -21.12
C THR A 64 -9.59 -22.12 -19.96
N LEU A 65 -9.43 -22.62 -18.75
CA LEU A 65 -9.69 -21.91 -17.50
C LEU A 65 -8.43 -21.96 -16.67
N ASP A 66 -7.78 -20.82 -16.52
CA ASP A 66 -6.59 -20.67 -15.70
C ASP A 66 -6.94 -19.86 -14.44
N ASN A 67 -6.57 -20.37 -13.27
CA ASN A 67 -6.69 -19.60 -12.03
C ASN A 67 -5.52 -18.62 -11.95
N ILE A 68 -5.83 -17.33 -12.05
CA ILE A 68 -4.87 -16.22 -12.03
C ILE A 68 -4.94 -15.41 -10.74
N SER A 69 -5.53 -15.94 -9.66
CA SER A 69 -5.68 -15.21 -8.39
C SER A 69 -4.34 -14.81 -7.78
N ALA A 70 -3.34 -15.69 -7.81
CA ALA A 70 -2.00 -15.40 -7.32
C ALA A 70 -1.33 -14.29 -8.14
N GLN A 71 -1.47 -14.32 -9.46
CA GLN A 71 -0.96 -13.28 -10.35
C GLN A 71 -1.64 -11.94 -10.05
N LYS A 72 -2.97 -11.92 -9.89
CA LYS A 72 -3.72 -10.70 -9.56
C LYS A 72 -3.34 -10.11 -8.21
N LYS A 73 -3.12 -10.96 -7.22
CA LYS A 73 -2.63 -10.53 -5.91
C LYS A 73 -1.25 -9.88 -6.04
N ALA A 74 -0.32 -10.52 -6.75
CA ALA A 74 1.02 -9.97 -6.96
C ALA A 74 0.99 -8.65 -7.75
N GLU A 75 0.13 -8.51 -8.77
CA GLU A 75 -0.08 -7.26 -9.50
C GLU A 75 -0.58 -6.14 -8.56
N GLN A 76 -1.55 -6.43 -7.69
CA GLN A 76 -2.07 -5.47 -6.71
C GLN A 76 -1.01 -5.08 -5.67
N GLU A 77 -0.26 -6.03 -5.15
CA GLU A 77 0.83 -5.78 -4.21
C GLU A 77 1.93 -4.91 -4.85
N HIS A 78 2.26 -5.17 -6.12
CA HIS A 78 3.23 -4.35 -6.86
C HIS A 78 2.75 -2.92 -7.05
N VAL A 79 1.48 -2.71 -7.42
CA VAL A 79 0.89 -1.37 -7.56
C VAL A 79 0.89 -0.63 -6.23
N LEU A 80 0.49 -1.29 -5.13
CA LEU A 80 0.55 -0.72 -3.79
C LEU A 80 1.97 -0.33 -3.40
N TYR A 81 2.95 -1.18 -3.70
CA TYR A 81 4.36 -0.88 -3.45
C TYR A 81 4.81 0.36 -4.23
N GLN A 82 4.45 0.49 -5.51
CA GLN A 82 4.78 1.67 -6.32
C GLN A 82 4.16 2.95 -5.76
N TYR A 83 2.89 2.91 -5.32
CA TYR A 83 2.26 4.06 -4.67
C TYR A 83 2.93 4.41 -3.35
N SER A 84 3.26 3.41 -2.53
CA SER A 84 3.96 3.63 -1.27
C SER A 84 5.33 4.26 -1.50
N ASP A 85 6.10 3.76 -2.46
CA ASP A 85 7.42 4.31 -2.81
C ASP A 85 7.31 5.76 -3.33
N ALA A 86 6.31 6.05 -4.15
CA ALA A 86 6.06 7.41 -4.63
C ALA A 86 5.67 8.37 -3.49
N LEU A 87 4.81 7.92 -2.57
CA LEU A 87 4.42 8.71 -1.40
C LEU A 87 5.62 8.94 -0.47
N LEU A 88 6.42 7.92 -0.20
CA LEU A 88 7.62 8.06 0.63
C LEU A 88 8.59 9.11 0.07
N LYS A 89 8.72 9.19 -1.26
CA LYS A 89 9.58 10.17 -1.95
C LYS A 89 9.08 11.61 -1.90
N THR A 90 7.85 11.86 -1.44
CA THR A 90 7.35 13.22 -1.20
C THR A 90 7.87 13.83 0.10
N PHE A 91 8.51 13.01 0.95
CA PHE A 91 9.09 13.45 2.20
C PHE A 91 10.61 13.33 2.16
N ASP A 92 11.31 14.25 2.84
CA ASP A 92 12.76 14.16 2.98
C ASP A 92 13.18 12.97 3.83
N LYS A 93 12.38 12.64 4.85
CA LYS A 93 12.64 11.51 5.74
C LYS A 93 11.33 10.89 6.19
N VAL A 94 11.33 9.55 6.30
CA VAL A 94 10.21 8.80 6.87
C VAL A 94 10.75 7.79 7.86
N TYR A 95 10.20 7.82 9.06
CA TYR A 95 10.53 6.93 10.16
C TYR A 95 9.32 6.11 10.57
N ARG A 96 9.57 4.84 10.90
CA ARG A 96 8.65 4.00 11.66
C ARG A 96 9.05 4.06 13.13
N LEU A 97 8.10 4.41 13.99
CA LEU A 97 8.35 4.58 15.42
C LEU A 97 7.95 3.32 16.18
N ASP A 98 8.86 2.81 16.99
CA ASP A 98 8.60 1.71 17.92
C ASP A 98 8.60 2.25 19.35
N PHE A 99 7.42 2.42 19.92
CA PHE A 99 7.25 2.91 21.28
C PHE A 99 7.65 1.91 22.36
N LYS A 100 7.79 0.61 22.03
CA LYS A 100 8.26 -0.41 22.98
C LYS A 100 9.77 -0.31 23.21
N THR A 101 10.51 -0.03 22.16
CA THR A 101 11.98 0.04 22.24
C THR A 101 12.51 1.45 22.26
N GLY A 102 11.67 2.48 22.08
CA GLY A 102 12.09 3.88 21.97
C GLY A 102 12.91 4.20 20.73
N LYS A 103 12.84 3.34 19.71
CA LYS A 103 13.63 3.45 18.48
C LYS A 103 12.79 3.85 17.29
N ALA A 104 13.44 4.47 16.33
CA ALA A 104 12.89 4.71 14.99
C ALA A 104 13.69 3.95 13.95
N GLU A 105 12.98 3.28 13.06
CA GLU A 105 13.56 2.70 11.86
C GLU A 105 13.40 3.67 10.70
N VAL A 106 14.48 3.90 9.97
CA VAL A 106 14.47 4.74 8.78
C VAL A 106 13.89 3.96 7.61
N LEU A 107 12.71 4.38 7.13
CA LEU A 107 12.08 3.81 5.94
C LEU A 107 12.56 4.51 4.66
N HIS A 108 12.73 5.83 4.73
CA HIS A 108 13.17 6.65 3.59
C HIS A 108 14.02 7.84 4.06
N THR A 109 15.02 8.21 3.26
CA THR A 109 15.74 9.47 3.35
C THR A 109 16.03 10.01 1.96
N ALA A 110 15.77 11.28 1.73
CA ALA A 110 16.16 11.98 0.53
C ALA A 110 17.58 12.58 0.70
N GLY A 111 18.39 12.53 -0.36
CA GLY A 111 19.69 13.22 -0.39
C GLY A 111 20.84 12.49 0.30
N MET A 112 21.90 13.26 0.60
CA MET A 112 23.16 12.76 1.19
C MET A 112 23.12 12.56 2.71
N ASP A 113 21.96 12.30 3.29
CA ASP A 113 21.89 12.09 4.73
C ASP A 113 22.67 10.83 5.14
N LYS A 114 23.43 10.93 6.23
CA LYS A 114 24.22 9.81 6.77
C LYS A 114 23.38 8.69 7.34
N MET A 115 22.06 8.92 7.46
CA MET A 115 21.11 7.91 7.90
C MET A 115 20.84 6.89 6.81
N LYS A 116 21.13 5.63 7.09
CA LYS A 116 20.91 4.53 6.15
C LYS A 116 19.51 3.95 6.33
N PRO A 117 18.76 3.69 5.24
CA PRO A 117 17.49 2.97 5.31
C PRO A 117 17.64 1.63 6.06
N LYS A 118 16.57 1.22 6.75
CA LYS A 118 16.49 0.00 7.60
C LYS A 118 17.40 0.01 8.84
N LYS A 119 18.06 1.12 9.18
CA LYS A 119 18.81 1.25 10.41
C LYS A 119 17.91 1.79 11.52
N GLN A 120 18.08 1.29 12.73
CA GLN A 120 17.37 1.79 13.90
C GLN A 120 18.19 2.86 14.60
N TYR A 121 17.54 3.93 15.02
CA TYR A 121 18.12 5.04 15.73
C TYR A 121 17.32 5.31 17.01
N GLU A 122 17.96 5.82 18.03
CA GLU A 122 17.27 6.37 19.20
C GLU A 122 16.49 7.62 18.80
N PHE A 123 15.18 7.47 18.68
CA PHE A 123 14.32 8.57 18.24
C PHE A 123 14.02 9.54 19.38
N PHE A 124 13.68 9.00 20.55
CA PHE A 124 13.28 9.85 21.68
C PHE A 124 14.46 10.62 22.28
N GLY A 125 15.65 10.04 22.30
CA GLY A 125 16.86 10.74 22.71
C GLY A 125 17.35 11.83 21.74
N PHE A 126 16.82 11.86 20.52
CA PHE A 126 17.16 12.91 19.55
C PHE A 126 16.71 14.28 20.03
N PHE A 127 15.46 14.43 20.42
CA PHE A 127 14.91 15.72 20.85
C PHE A 127 15.53 16.22 22.16
N ASP A 128 15.89 15.33 23.07
CA ASP A 128 16.61 15.72 24.30
C ASP A 128 18.04 16.18 23.99
N ARG A 129 18.74 15.47 23.10
CA ARG A 129 20.14 15.78 22.72
C ARG A 129 20.26 17.08 21.96
N TYR A 130 19.25 17.44 21.18
CA TYR A 130 19.24 18.63 20.34
C TYR A 130 18.26 19.70 20.86
N ALA A 131 17.84 19.62 22.13
CA ALA A 131 16.86 20.53 22.71
C ALA A 131 17.25 21.99 22.57
N ASP A 132 18.53 22.31 22.72
CA ASP A 132 19.07 23.68 22.63
C ASP A 132 19.04 24.24 21.20
N PHE A 133 18.92 23.39 20.19
CA PHE A 133 18.90 23.77 18.78
C PHE A 133 17.49 23.72 18.16
N ILE A 134 16.50 23.25 18.92
CA ILE A 134 15.12 23.07 18.43
C ILE A 134 14.25 24.17 19.04
N HIS A 135 13.74 25.04 18.17
CA HIS A 135 12.77 26.09 18.52
C HIS A 135 11.39 25.67 18.03
N ILE A 136 10.47 25.42 18.95
CA ILE A 136 9.11 25.00 18.65
C ILE A 136 8.25 26.25 18.51
N ASP A 137 7.80 26.52 17.27
CA ASP A 137 6.98 27.71 16.97
C ASP A 137 5.49 27.49 17.32
N GLU A 138 4.97 26.27 17.10
CA GLU A 138 3.55 25.92 17.31
C GLU A 138 3.39 24.43 17.67
N GLY A 139 2.38 24.08 18.48
CA GLY A 139 1.96 22.70 18.68
C GLY A 139 2.39 22.03 19.98
N GLY A 140 2.90 22.80 20.95
CA GLY A 140 3.27 22.24 22.25
C GLY A 140 4.63 21.56 22.25
N ASP A 141 5.02 21.05 23.40
CA ASP A 141 6.33 20.42 23.58
C ASP A 141 6.36 19.04 22.90
N ILE A 142 6.89 19.01 21.68
CA ILE A 142 7.09 17.79 20.89
C ILE A 142 7.76 16.67 21.71
N ARG A 143 8.64 17.01 22.67
CA ARG A 143 9.33 16.07 23.54
C ARG A 143 8.36 15.27 24.40
N ASN A 144 7.29 15.89 24.86
CA ASN A 144 6.29 15.23 25.68
C ASN A 144 5.34 14.36 24.84
N ILE A 145 4.96 14.82 23.64
CA ILE A 145 4.04 14.09 22.75
C ILE A 145 4.70 12.84 22.20
N ILE A 146 5.97 12.88 21.83
CA ILE A 146 6.65 11.75 21.20
C ILE A 146 7.17 10.73 22.22
N LYS A 147 7.39 11.10 23.46
CA LYS A 147 7.88 10.18 24.50
C LYS A 147 6.81 9.23 25.02
N ASN A 148 5.56 9.60 24.90
CA ASN A 148 4.44 8.85 25.45
C ASN A 148 3.47 8.44 24.36
N LYS A 149 3.31 7.12 24.17
CA LYS A 149 2.38 6.54 23.19
C LYS A 149 0.94 6.99 23.44
N ASP A 150 0.51 7.00 24.69
CA ASP A 150 -0.89 7.32 25.05
C ASP A 150 -1.22 8.78 24.74
N ASP A 151 -0.28 9.68 24.98
CA ASP A 151 -0.44 11.08 24.59
C ASP A 151 -0.50 11.26 23.08
N LEU A 152 0.33 10.55 22.32
CA LEU A 152 0.26 10.58 20.87
C LEU A 152 -1.06 10.01 20.36
N ASP A 153 -1.51 8.88 20.90
CA ASP A 153 -2.80 8.28 20.54
C ASP A 153 -3.96 9.24 20.82
N ARG A 154 -3.91 9.94 21.95
CA ARG A 154 -4.90 10.96 22.29
C ARG A 154 -4.91 12.10 21.27
N VAL A 155 -3.76 12.70 20.97
CA VAL A 155 -3.64 13.80 20.02
C VAL A 155 -4.06 13.35 18.60
N LEU A 156 -3.72 12.14 18.17
CA LEU A 156 -4.15 11.61 16.89
C LEU A 156 -5.65 11.36 16.84
N SER A 157 -6.27 10.90 17.95
CA SER A 157 -7.71 10.65 18.01
C SER A 157 -8.53 11.94 18.03
N GLU A 158 -7.99 13.03 18.60
CA GLU A 158 -8.61 14.37 18.62
C GLU A 158 -8.50 15.08 17.25
N SER A 159 -7.60 14.62 16.38
CA SER A 159 -7.41 15.18 15.05
C SER A 159 -8.46 14.67 14.07
N GLU A 160 -9.13 15.56 13.36
CA GLU A 160 -10.11 15.20 12.32
C GLU A 160 -9.56 14.27 11.23
N LYS A 161 -8.25 14.32 10.99
CA LYS A 161 -7.57 13.55 9.94
C LYS A 161 -6.80 12.35 10.49
N GLY A 162 -6.82 12.09 11.79
CA GLY A 162 -6.00 11.04 12.41
C GLY A 162 -4.50 11.27 12.23
N SER A 163 -4.09 12.51 12.05
CA SER A 163 -2.68 12.91 11.89
C SER A 163 -2.36 14.15 12.69
N TYR A 164 -1.13 14.28 13.16
CA TYR A 164 -0.66 15.42 13.92
C TYR A 164 0.54 16.05 13.24
N LEU A 165 0.44 17.34 12.91
CA LEU A 165 1.50 18.12 12.29
C LEU A 165 2.23 18.94 13.33
N ILE A 166 3.54 18.79 13.40
CA ILE A 166 4.43 19.56 14.24
C ILE A 166 5.30 20.42 13.34
N ARG A 167 5.40 21.70 13.67
CA ARG A 167 6.28 22.64 13.02
C ARG A 167 7.33 23.13 14.01
N TYR A 168 8.59 23.03 13.65
CA TYR A 168 9.69 23.50 14.47
C TYR A 168 10.86 23.95 13.60
N ARG A 169 11.67 24.85 14.16
CA ARG A 169 12.94 25.27 13.56
C ARG A 169 14.10 24.55 14.21
N VAL A 170 15.10 24.22 13.41
CA VAL A 170 16.36 23.66 13.89
C VAL A 170 17.48 24.60 13.46
N ASP A 171 18.19 25.14 14.45
CA ASP A 171 19.37 25.94 14.24
C ASP A 171 20.59 25.03 14.29
N TYR A 172 21.21 24.77 13.15
CA TYR A 172 22.40 23.92 13.09
C TYR A 172 23.66 24.70 13.49
N PRO A 173 24.71 24.00 14.00
CA PRO A 173 25.98 24.67 14.40
C PRO A 173 26.71 25.36 13.23
N ASP A 174 26.36 25.06 11.99
CA ASP A 174 26.87 25.73 10.79
C ASP A 174 26.11 27.01 10.40
N TYR A 175 25.27 27.52 11.32
CA TYR A 175 24.40 28.69 11.15
C TYR A 175 23.30 28.50 10.07
N SER A 176 23.06 27.31 9.63
CA SER A 176 21.89 27.04 8.77
C SER A 176 20.64 26.82 9.62
N VAL A 177 19.58 27.54 9.27
CA VAL A 177 18.26 27.38 9.89
C VAL A 177 17.40 26.54 8.96
N LYS A 178 16.78 25.51 9.50
CA LYS A 178 15.81 24.71 8.73
C LYS A 178 14.46 24.73 9.41
N LEU A 179 13.45 25.06 8.64
CA LEU A 179 12.08 24.87 9.05
C LEU A 179 11.67 23.43 8.77
N VAL A 180 11.24 22.73 9.81
CA VAL A 180 10.91 21.31 9.75
C VAL A 180 9.41 21.13 9.98
N TYR A 181 8.79 20.36 9.12
CA TYR A 181 7.42 19.89 9.25
C TYR A 181 7.46 18.38 9.50
N ALA A 182 7.02 17.95 10.67
CA ALA A 182 6.91 16.54 11.01
C ALA A 182 5.43 16.15 11.10
N LEU A 183 5.00 15.28 10.23
CA LEU A 183 3.65 14.72 10.21
C LEU A 183 3.67 13.34 10.87
N LEU A 184 2.96 13.22 11.97
CA LEU A 184 2.78 11.98 12.72
C LEU A 184 1.42 11.40 12.42
N PHE A 185 1.36 10.09 12.17
CA PHE A 185 0.09 9.38 11.99
C PHE A 185 0.23 7.88 12.32
N LYS A 186 -0.91 7.27 12.58
CA LYS A 186 -1.04 5.86 12.91
C LYS A 186 -1.51 5.08 11.68
N VAL A 187 -0.88 3.96 11.42
CA VAL A 187 -1.24 3.05 10.33
C VAL A 187 -1.71 1.73 10.94
N GLN A 188 -2.87 1.27 10.50
CA GLN A 188 -3.39 -0.04 10.87
C GLN A 188 -2.94 -1.05 9.81
N LEU A 189 -2.12 -2.02 10.17
CA LEU A 189 -1.61 -3.06 9.26
C LEU A 189 -2.40 -4.36 9.29
N GLY A 190 -3.40 -4.47 10.15
CA GLY A 190 -4.25 -5.64 10.34
C GLY A 190 -5.21 -5.43 11.50
N GLU A 191 -5.82 -6.49 12.02
CA GLU A 191 -6.76 -6.37 13.14
C GLU A 191 -6.08 -6.00 14.48
N ALA A 192 -4.78 -6.33 14.64
CA ALA A 192 -4.06 -6.16 15.91
C ALA A 192 -2.75 -5.36 15.82
N ASP A 193 -2.24 -5.07 14.62
CA ASP A 193 -0.95 -4.43 14.45
C ASP A 193 -1.10 -2.94 14.10
N GLU A 194 -0.65 -2.10 15.00
CA GLU A 194 -0.61 -0.65 14.85
C GLU A 194 0.83 -0.20 14.69
N GLU A 195 1.11 0.59 13.66
CA GLU A 195 2.39 1.26 13.45
C GLU A 195 2.23 2.76 13.46
N TYR A 196 3.26 3.47 13.90
CA TYR A 196 3.32 4.92 13.88
C TYR A 196 4.38 5.37 12.92
N LEU A 197 4.01 6.30 12.05
CA LEU A 197 4.93 6.90 11.09
C LEU A 197 5.16 8.37 11.41
N CYS A 198 6.40 8.80 11.22
CA CYS A 198 6.81 10.20 11.27
C CYS A 198 7.41 10.58 9.93
N CYS A 199 6.73 11.44 9.20
CA CYS A 199 7.14 11.94 7.90
C CYS A 199 7.63 13.37 8.02
N ILE A 200 8.84 13.64 7.55
CA ILE A 200 9.54 14.91 7.74
C ILE A 200 9.84 15.56 6.39
N ASN A 201 9.50 16.84 6.29
CA ASN A 201 10.00 17.74 5.25
C ASN A 201 10.81 18.86 5.87
N CYS A 202 11.96 19.17 5.30
CA CYS A 202 12.86 20.22 5.72
C CYS A 202 12.93 21.30 4.63
N HIS A 203 12.66 22.53 5.00
CA HIS A 203 12.84 23.67 4.12
C HIS A 203 14.02 24.51 4.64
N THR A 204 14.97 24.82 3.77
CA THR A 204 15.98 25.86 4.04
C THR A 204 15.37 27.20 3.69
N ASP A 205 15.35 28.12 4.64
CA ASP A 205 15.03 29.54 4.37
C ASP A 205 16.11 30.16 3.48
#